data_8802c2acf3ade5df1215eef91fdd6cf8
#
_entry.id   8802c2acf3ade5df1215eef91fdd6cf8
#
_cell.length_a   1.000
_cell.length_b   1.000
_cell.length_c   1.000
_cell.angle_alpha   90.00
_cell.angle_beta   90.00
_cell.angle_gamma   90.00
#
_symmetry.space_group_name_H-M   'P 1'
#
loop_
_entity.id
_entity.type
_entity.pdbx_description
1 polymer ?
#
loop_
_entity_poly.entity_id
_entity_poly.type
_entity_poly.pdbx_seq_one_letter_code
_entity_poly.pdbx_strand_id
1 'polypeptide(L)'
;MNPRCPHCGAPLPAGASFCPHCAQNLRPRREMDTPVRRWLKPLKRTLLLLVLAALGWAGWLVYDALATDVYEAWGELTYNLNGNDYHLFLTCRTDAVPEAAHTMQVEDGGVYDRVSRLFVTHVDSGQDAGRAFFNQMDQFQTRVIQPPDSPSPVVCSLPIDPNDPYDGLALTTLDFTGRSQGPVEVEWTITMKNGDTIFLRQKIDFQRADTAHYYPEDYDMDTIEDLQALVDQIQAEVPLSTVVRIHLPPVTYEGGLTIHRRGINLSGSTDGQGRRTTFLGPVVLAPEEDPLCDVEHIDFVGNGTGTGLTVAAQYRVLDCSFTGWDIGLLVGGEAWANPKDCLFTDNDIGFRFDSGGDYCNYTDFTNNTFRNNTVAVDLLRVPGLRTIDFTGCLFDGNVATILNPNAHAIDTGGATFT
;
A
#
# COMPACT_ATOMS: atom_id res chain seq x y z
N MET A 1 10.68 60.42 -85.78
CA MET A 1 10.17 59.17 -86.38
C MET A 1 8.71 59.08 -86.03
N ASN A 2 7.84 59.00 -87.12
CA ASN A 2 6.41 58.86 -86.86
C ASN A 2 6.14 57.46 -86.27
N PRO A 3 5.34 57.36 -85.17
CA PRO A 3 4.99 56.08 -84.62
C PRO A 3 4.20 55.25 -85.59
N ARG A 4 4.42 53.94 -85.66
CA ARG A 4 3.75 52.99 -86.53
C ARG A 4 2.71 52.17 -85.74
N CYS A 5 1.61 51.84 -86.39
CA CYS A 5 0.59 50.99 -85.74
C CYS A 5 1.17 49.60 -85.40
N PRO A 6 1.05 49.14 -84.15
CA PRO A 6 1.55 47.79 -83.78
C PRO A 6 0.80 46.66 -84.43
N HIS A 7 -0.38 46.89 -85.00
CA HIS A 7 -1.21 45.85 -85.61
C HIS A 7 -1.04 45.73 -87.14
N CYS A 8 -0.89 46.86 -87.87
CA CYS A 8 -0.84 46.82 -89.36
C CYS A 8 0.43 47.52 -89.90
N GLY A 9 1.31 48.07 -89.10
CA GLY A 9 2.57 48.73 -89.50
C GLY A 9 2.40 50.07 -90.19
N ALA A 10 1.21 50.58 -90.43
CA ALA A 10 0.98 51.86 -91.02
C ALA A 10 1.45 53.06 -90.14
N PRO A 11 1.95 54.15 -90.75
CA PRO A 11 2.39 55.32 -89.99
C PRO A 11 1.17 55.99 -89.28
N LEU A 12 1.32 56.36 -88.07
CA LEU A 12 0.29 56.94 -87.24
C LEU A 12 0.49 58.44 -87.07
N PRO A 13 -0.59 59.24 -87.15
CA PRO A 13 -0.53 60.66 -86.72
C PRO A 13 -0.20 60.76 -85.25
N ALA A 14 0.50 61.87 -84.92
CA ALA A 14 0.84 62.11 -83.51
C ALA A 14 -0.43 62.25 -82.64
N GLY A 15 -0.53 61.45 -81.53
CA GLY A 15 -1.68 61.44 -80.64
C GLY A 15 -2.91 60.61 -81.11
N ALA A 16 -2.81 59.83 -82.14
CA ALA A 16 -3.89 58.99 -82.60
C ALA A 16 -4.35 57.96 -81.55
N SER A 17 -5.62 58.02 -81.21
CA SER A 17 -6.27 57.08 -80.30
C SER A 17 -6.77 55.79 -80.96
N PHE A 18 -6.79 55.74 -82.29
CA PHE A 18 -7.09 54.58 -83.10
C PHE A 18 -6.28 54.64 -84.39
N CYS A 19 -6.04 53.54 -85.07
CA CYS A 19 -5.33 53.48 -86.32
C CYS A 19 -6.31 53.77 -87.44
N PRO A 20 -6.10 54.82 -88.33
CA PRO A 20 -7.01 55.14 -89.39
C PRO A 20 -6.99 54.07 -90.52
N HIS A 21 -5.97 53.25 -90.55
CA HIS A 21 -5.81 52.21 -91.60
C HIS A 21 -6.47 50.88 -91.27
N CYS A 22 -6.48 50.47 -90.00
CA CYS A 22 -7.09 49.17 -89.55
C CYS A 22 -8.16 49.36 -88.50
N ALA A 23 -8.48 50.61 -88.12
CA ALA A 23 -9.48 51.01 -87.10
C ALA A 23 -9.26 50.44 -85.70
N GLN A 24 -8.07 49.89 -85.41
CA GLN A 24 -7.76 49.34 -84.18
C GLN A 24 -7.51 50.41 -83.08
N ASN A 25 -8.10 50.22 -81.94
CA ASN A 25 -7.93 51.15 -80.81
C ASN A 25 -6.52 51.02 -80.19
N LEU A 26 -5.82 52.15 -80.14
CA LEU A 26 -4.40 52.20 -79.66
C LEU A 26 -4.28 52.62 -78.17
N ARG A 27 -5.37 52.93 -77.51
CA ARG A 27 -5.36 53.19 -76.12
C ARG A 27 -5.29 51.88 -75.33
N PRO A 28 -4.35 51.74 -74.41
CA PRO A 28 -4.33 50.56 -73.53
C PRO A 28 -5.67 50.49 -72.77
N ARG A 29 -6.36 49.39 -72.90
CA ARG A 29 -7.54 49.11 -72.07
C ARG A 29 -7.16 49.21 -70.61
N ARG A 30 -7.56 50.30 -69.95
CA ARG A 30 -7.50 50.39 -68.51
C ARG A 30 -8.45 49.31 -68.01
N GLU A 31 -7.91 48.23 -67.49
CA GLU A 31 -8.72 47.32 -66.64
C GLU A 31 -9.28 48.17 -65.52
N MET A 32 -10.58 48.40 -65.52
CA MET A 32 -11.26 48.97 -64.37
C MET A 32 -11.19 47.92 -63.25
N ASP A 33 -10.26 48.13 -62.33
CA ASP A 33 -10.33 47.45 -61.07
C ASP A 33 -11.67 47.80 -60.41
N THR A 34 -12.63 46.89 -60.51
CA THR A 34 -13.94 47.06 -59.86
C THR A 34 -13.71 47.21 -58.35
N PRO A 35 -14.32 48.18 -57.67
CA PRO A 35 -14.12 48.44 -56.26
C PRO A 35 -14.32 47.20 -55.40
N VAL A 36 -15.15 46.24 -55.82
CA VAL A 36 -15.40 44.93 -55.13
C VAL A 36 -14.13 44.07 -55.06
N ARG A 37 -13.26 44.07 -56.05
CA ARG A 37 -12.01 43.25 -56.02
C ARG A 37 -10.94 43.83 -55.09
N ARG A 38 -11.02 45.11 -54.78
CA ARG A 38 -10.06 45.79 -53.88
C ARG A 38 -10.35 45.49 -52.44
N TRP A 39 -11.62 45.29 -52.07
CA TRP A 39 -12.05 44.91 -50.70
C TRP A 39 -11.93 43.42 -50.40
N LEU A 40 -11.99 42.57 -51.40
CA LEU A 40 -11.90 41.10 -51.24
C LEU A 40 -10.48 40.62 -50.83
N LYS A 41 -9.42 41.35 -51.17
CA LYS A 41 -8.05 40.96 -50.79
C LYS A 41 -7.78 41.11 -49.30
N PRO A 42 -8.08 42.23 -48.64
CA PRO A 42 -7.93 42.34 -47.19
C PRO A 42 -8.91 41.40 -46.45
N LEU A 43 -10.17 41.26 -46.93
CA LEU A 43 -11.16 40.37 -46.31
C LEU A 43 -10.72 38.91 -46.32
N LYS A 44 -10.14 38.40 -47.43
CA LYS A 44 -9.57 37.04 -47.49
C LYS A 44 -8.39 36.87 -46.52
N ARG A 45 -7.53 37.88 -46.38
CA ARG A 45 -6.42 37.84 -45.43
C ARG A 45 -6.90 37.82 -43.98
N THR A 46 -7.90 38.65 -43.66
CA THR A 46 -8.51 38.69 -42.34
C THR A 46 -9.21 37.37 -42.00
N LEU A 47 -9.95 36.82 -42.95
CA LEU A 47 -10.60 35.50 -42.79
C LEU A 47 -9.58 34.36 -42.59
N LEU A 48 -8.47 34.40 -43.33
CA LEU A 48 -7.38 33.41 -43.15
C LEU A 48 -6.75 33.52 -41.79
N LEU A 49 -6.50 34.75 -41.30
CA LEU A 49 -5.96 34.96 -39.97
C LEU A 49 -6.91 34.51 -38.87
N LEU A 50 -8.23 34.75 -39.03
CA LEU A 50 -9.23 34.24 -38.08
C LEU A 50 -9.32 32.71 -38.07
N VAL A 51 -9.22 32.07 -39.23
CA VAL A 51 -9.18 30.61 -39.32
C VAL A 51 -7.93 30.03 -38.68
N LEU A 52 -6.76 30.65 -38.91
CA LEU A 52 -5.51 30.23 -38.27
C LEU A 52 -5.56 30.44 -36.76
N ALA A 53 -6.12 31.55 -36.27
CA ALA A 53 -6.32 31.81 -34.86
C ALA A 53 -7.29 30.80 -34.23
N ALA A 54 -8.40 30.47 -34.92
CA ALA A 54 -9.34 29.46 -34.45
C ALA A 54 -8.72 28.05 -34.39
N LEU A 55 -7.93 27.69 -35.42
CA LEU A 55 -7.19 26.42 -35.44
C LEU A 55 -6.10 26.37 -34.34
N GLY A 56 -5.39 27.48 -34.13
CA GLY A 56 -4.43 27.61 -33.04
C GLY A 56 -5.09 27.46 -31.68
N TRP A 57 -6.24 28.10 -31.48
CA TRP A 57 -7.01 27.98 -30.25
C TRP A 57 -7.59 26.58 -30.05
N ALA A 58 -8.16 25.97 -31.10
CA ALA A 58 -8.62 24.59 -31.06
C ALA A 58 -7.47 23.61 -30.79
N GLY A 59 -6.30 23.83 -31.41
CA GLY A 59 -5.09 23.07 -31.13
C GLY A 59 -4.61 23.23 -29.68
N TRP A 60 -4.69 24.43 -29.14
CA TRP A 60 -4.36 24.70 -27.73
C TRP A 60 -5.36 24.01 -26.78
N LEU A 61 -6.66 24.07 -27.07
CA LEU A 61 -7.69 23.38 -26.28
C LEU A 61 -7.49 21.85 -26.30
N VAL A 62 -7.12 21.30 -27.46
CA VAL A 62 -6.80 19.85 -27.56
C VAL A 62 -5.52 19.52 -26.81
N TYR A 63 -4.50 20.36 -26.90
CA TYR A 63 -3.26 20.19 -26.15
C TYR A 63 -3.51 20.28 -24.64
N ASP A 64 -4.27 21.28 -24.18
CA ASP A 64 -4.64 21.48 -22.78
C ASP A 64 -5.47 20.30 -22.23
N ALA A 65 -6.41 19.78 -23.06
CA ALA A 65 -7.23 18.62 -22.72
C ALA A 65 -6.46 17.29 -22.74
N LEU A 66 -5.30 17.22 -23.40
CA LEU A 66 -4.42 16.06 -23.45
C LEU A 66 -3.17 16.26 -22.57
N ALA A 67 -2.97 17.44 -22.02
CA ALA A 67 -1.88 17.69 -21.08
C ALA A 67 -2.14 16.92 -19.79
N THR A 68 -1.16 16.14 -19.41
CA THR A 68 -1.17 15.42 -18.13
C THR A 68 -0.36 16.22 -17.13
N ASP A 69 -0.91 16.42 -15.93
CA ASP A 69 -0.23 17.16 -14.88
C ASP A 69 0.64 16.22 -14.03
N VAL A 70 1.75 16.78 -13.55
CA VAL A 70 2.65 16.10 -12.63
C VAL A 70 2.62 16.85 -11.30
N TYR A 71 2.31 16.14 -10.26
CA TYR A 71 2.25 16.63 -8.89
C TYR A 71 3.37 16.01 -8.06
N GLU A 72 4.09 16.80 -7.29
CA GLU A 72 5.14 16.32 -6.39
C GLU A 72 4.96 16.94 -5.01
N ALA A 73 4.98 16.11 -3.98
CA ALA A 73 4.86 16.59 -2.60
C ALA A 73 5.56 15.67 -1.59
N TRP A 74 5.78 16.18 -0.39
CA TRP A 74 6.28 15.46 0.76
C TRP A 74 5.18 15.33 1.81
N GLY A 75 4.91 14.10 2.25
CA GLY A 75 3.94 13.77 3.27
C GLY A 75 2.49 13.87 2.83
N GLU A 76 2.07 14.99 2.26
CA GLU A 76 0.67 15.23 1.90
C GLU A 76 0.50 16.11 0.65
N LEU A 77 -0.65 15.97 0.00
CA LEU A 77 -1.02 16.70 -1.21
C LEU A 77 -2.54 16.82 -1.30
N THR A 78 -3.02 18.01 -1.73
CA THR A 78 -4.40 18.16 -2.21
C THR A 78 -4.43 17.98 -3.74
N TYR A 79 -5.26 17.07 -4.22
CA TYR A 79 -5.41 16.75 -5.63
C TYR A 79 -6.87 16.92 -6.06
N ASN A 80 -7.11 17.72 -7.09
CA ASN A 80 -8.43 17.89 -7.68
C ASN A 80 -8.67 16.89 -8.80
N LEU A 81 -9.71 16.10 -8.67
CA LEU A 81 -10.13 15.16 -9.72
C LEU A 81 -11.60 15.36 -10.04
N ASN A 82 -11.89 15.83 -11.26
CA ASN A 82 -13.25 16.08 -11.75
C ASN A 82 -14.10 16.99 -10.83
N GLY A 83 -13.46 17.98 -10.19
CA GLY A 83 -14.12 18.93 -9.29
C GLY A 83 -14.28 18.44 -7.85
N ASN A 84 -13.73 17.28 -7.50
CA ASN A 84 -13.63 16.80 -6.12
C ASN A 84 -12.20 16.97 -5.62
N ASP A 85 -12.04 17.59 -4.47
CA ASP A 85 -10.75 17.77 -3.83
C ASP A 85 -10.48 16.61 -2.87
N TYR A 86 -9.39 15.88 -3.15
CA TYR A 86 -8.89 14.79 -2.35
C TYR A 86 -7.65 15.23 -1.59
N HIS A 87 -7.59 14.89 -0.31
CA HIS A 87 -6.41 15.02 0.51
C HIS A 87 -5.71 13.67 0.57
N LEU A 88 -4.55 13.57 -0.07
CA LEU A 88 -3.68 12.40 -0.07
C LEU A 88 -2.58 12.63 0.95
N PHE A 89 -2.30 11.65 1.78
CA PHE A 89 -1.18 11.76 2.73
C PHE A 89 -0.56 10.41 3.05
N LEU A 90 0.74 10.43 3.38
CA LEU A 90 1.51 9.29 3.81
C LEU A 90 1.65 9.29 5.34
N THR A 91 1.64 8.11 5.93
CA THR A 91 1.90 7.92 7.36
C THR A 91 2.48 6.53 7.63
N CYS A 92 3.26 6.40 8.70
CA CYS A 92 3.65 5.12 9.28
C CYS A 92 2.77 4.75 10.49
N ARG A 93 1.89 5.64 10.90
CA ARG A 93 1.09 5.53 12.13
C ARG A 93 -0.27 4.90 11.85
N THR A 94 -0.88 4.38 12.89
CA THR A 94 -2.24 3.82 12.83
C THR A 94 -3.33 4.90 12.91
N ASP A 95 -3.01 6.06 13.46
CA ASP A 95 -3.96 7.16 13.70
C ASP A 95 -4.20 8.09 12.47
N ALA A 96 -3.77 7.68 11.30
CA ALA A 96 -4.01 8.37 10.04
C ALA A 96 -3.69 9.89 10.07
N VAL A 97 -2.52 10.23 10.61
CA VAL A 97 -1.99 11.60 10.63
C VAL A 97 -0.92 11.76 9.56
N PRO A 98 -0.94 12.84 8.74
CA PRO A 98 0.09 13.08 7.74
C PRO A 98 1.49 13.17 8.33
N GLU A 99 2.45 12.47 7.71
CA GLU A 99 3.85 12.46 8.16
C GLU A 99 4.80 12.59 6.96
N ALA A 100 5.44 13.75 6.82
CA ALA A 100 6.50 13.93 5.83
C ALA A 100 7.82 13.24 6.24
N ALA A 101 8.03 13.07 7.53
CA ALA A 101 9.19 12.39 8.11
C ALA A 101 8.79 11.59 9.35
N HIS A 102 9.35 10.41 9.49
CA HIS A 102 9.10 9.49 10.59
C HIS A 102 10.38 8.81 11.05
N THR A 103 10.46 8.47 12.33
CA THR A 103 11.55 7.66 12.88
C THR A 103 11.00 6.30 13.29
N MET A 104 11.60 5.23 12.78
CA MET A 104 11.24 3.85 13.08
C MET A 104 12.34 3.14 13.84
N GLN A 105 11.99 2.45 14.92
CA GLN A 105 12.90 1.52 15.58
C GLN A 105 12.82 0.17 14.88
N VAL A 106 13.99 -0.40 14.54
CA VAL A 106 14.08 -1.66 13.79
C VAL A 106 15.08 -2.61 14.44
N GLU A 107 14.78 -3.89 14.45
CA GLU A 107 15.71 -4.95 14.82
C GLU A 107 16.58 -5.36 13.62
N ASP A 108 17.77 -5.87 13.90
CA ASP A 108 18.64 -6.43 12.86
C ASP A 108 17.97 -7.66 12.20
N GLY A 109 17.88 -7.62 10.87
CA GLY A 109 17.27 -8.70 10.10
C GLY A 109 15.75 -8.77 10.18
N GLY A 110 15.11 -7.78 10.82
CA GLY A 110 13.64 -7.70 10.83
C GLY A 110 13.07 -7.36 9.47
N VAL A 111 11.87 -7.89 9.20
CA VAL A 111 11.02 -7.48 8.08
C VAL A 111 9.85 -6.70 8.63
N TYR A 112 9.67 -5.48 8.15
CA TYR A 112 8.66 -4.56 8.67
C TYR A 112 7.66 -4.21 7.60
N ASP A 113 6.40 -4.43 7.91
CA ASP A 113 5.27 -3.98 7.13
C ASP A 113 4.85 -2.56 7.56
N ARG A 114 4.07 -1.90 6.74
CA ARG A 114 3.47 -0.59 7.04
C ARG A 114 4.46 0.54 7.30
N VAL A 115 5.64 0.46 6.74
CA VAL A 115 6.62 1.55 6.83
C VAL A 115 6.16 2.82 6.13
N SER A 116 5.21 2.71 5.19
CA SER A 116 4.56 3.85 4.54
C SER A 116 3.18 3.44 4.06
N ARG A 117 2.16 4.24 4.38
CA ARG A 117 0.75 4.00 4.00
C ARG A 117 0.19 5.24 3.33
N LEU A 118 -0.57 5.03 2.26
CA LEU A 118 -1.32 6.09 1.61
C LEU A 118 -2.75 6.13 2.15
N PHE A 119 -3.17 7.29 2.67
CA PHE A 119 -4.55 7.59 3.01
C PHE A 119 -5.11 8.63 2.07
N VAL A 120 -6.41 8.54 1.82
CA VAL A 120 -7.13 9.49 0.99
C VAL A 120 -8.44 9.86 1.66
N THR A 121 -8.64 11.17 1.87
CA THR A 121 -9.89 11.71 2.41
C THR A 121 -10.45 12.79 1.51
N HIS A 122 -11.74 13.11 1.65
CA HIS A 122 -12.32 14.30 1.05
C HIS A 122 -11.90 15.54 1.84
N VAL A 123 -11.39 16.57 1.16
CA VAL A 123 -10.95 17.81 1.81
C VAL A 123 -12.07 18.46 2.61
N ASP A 124 -13.29 18.53 2.05
CA ASP A 124 -14.41 19.25 2.67
C ASP A 124 -14.98 18.56 3.91
N SER A 125 -14.97 17.23 3.97
CA SER A 125 -15.61 16.45 5.02
C SER A 125 -14.66 15.69 5.93
N GLY A 126 -13.40 15.51 5.51
CA GLY A 126 -12.43 14.65 6.19
C GLY A 126 -12.80 13.17 6.16
N GLN A 127 -13.87 12.80 5.45
CA GLN A 127 -14.30 11.39 5.35
C GLN A 127 -13.38 10.61 4.41
N ASP A 128 -13.25 9.33 4.68
CA ASP A 128 -12.51 8.41 3.83
C ASP A 128 -13.01 8.45 2.38
N ALA A 129 -12.09 8.64 1.46
CA ALA A 129 -12.34 8.70 0.03
C ALA A 129 -11.53 7.65 -0.76
N GLY A 130 -10.88 6.73 -0.05
CA GLY A 130 -9.95 5.76 -0.62
C GLY A 130 -10.55 5.00 -1.79
N ARG A 131 -11.69 4.35 -1.60
CA ARG A 131 -12.37 3.58 -2.67
C ARG A 131 -12.70 4.43 -3.90
N ALA A 132 -13.19 5.66 -3.71
CA ALA A 132 -13.55 6.53 -4.82
C ALA A 132 -12.31 6.96 -5.62
N PHE A 133 -11.23 7.28 -4.92
CA PHE A 133 -9.96 7.68 -5.51
C PHE A 133 -9.28 6.51 -6.22
N PHE A 134 -9.17 5.34 -5.58
CA PHE A 134 -8.50 4.17 -6.15
C PHE A 134 -9.18 3.66 -7.42
N ASN A 135 -10.49 3.78 -7.50
CA ASN A 135 -11.22 3.48 -8.73
C ASN A 135 -10.83 4.38 -9.91
N GLN A 136 -10.16 5.50 -9.67
CA GLN A 136 -9.66 6.42 -10.70
C GLN A 136 -8.16 6.26 -10.97
N MET A 137 -7.47 5.43 -10.21
CA MET A 137 -6.07 5.10 -10.48
C MET A 137 -5.97 4.09 -11.62
N ASP A 138 -4.95 4.26 -12.46
CA ASP A 138 -4.56 3.30 -13.49
C ASP A 138 -3.55 2.30 -12.94
N GLN A 139 -2.52 2.83 -12.27
CA GLN A 139 -1.50 2.04 -11.59
C GLN A 139 -0.84 2.84 -10.46
N PHE A 140 -0.21 2.13 -9.55
CA PHE A 140 0.68 2.75 -8.58
C PHE A 140 1.93 1.89 -8.37
N GLN A 141 2.97 2.52 -7.89
CA GLN A 141 4.23 1.89 -7.55
C GLN A 141 4.79 2.55 -6.29
N THR A 142 5.30 1.75 -5.36
CA THR A 142 6.09 2.24 -4.24
C THR A 142 7.54 1.87 -4.44
N ARG A 143 8.43 2.81 -4.18
CA ARG A 143 9.87 2.65 -4.31
C ARG A 143 10.57 3.20 -3.09
N VAL A 144 11.55 2.44 -2.58
CA VAL A 144 12.46 2.92 -1.55
C VAL A 144 13.72 3.44 -2.23
N ILE A 145 13.98 4.73 -2.09
CA ILE A 145 15.20 5.38 -2.55
C ILE A 145 16.20 5.32 -1.40
N GLN A 146 17.26 4.58 -1.62
CA GLN A 146 18.31 4.37 -0.62
C GLN A 146 19.59 5.09 -1.04
N PRO A 147 20.50 5.35 -0.09
CA PRO A 147 21.86 5.76 -0.41
C PRO A 147 22.51 4.80 -1.42
N PRO A 148 23.44 5.29 -2.28
CA PRO A 148 24.03 4.49 -3.38
C PRO A 148 24.71 3.18 -2.96
N ASP A 149 25.15 3.08 -1.74
CA ASP A 149 25.86 1.95 -1.13
C ASP A 149 24.93 0.96 -0.40
N SER A 150 23.64 1.23 -0.39
CA SER A 150 22.68 0.33 0.22
C SER A 150 22.31 -0.83 -0.71
N PRO A 151 21.90 -2.00 -0.17
CA PRO A 151 21.35 -3.09 -0.97
C PRO A 151 20.19 -2.61 -1.85
N SER A 152 19.90 -3.35 -2.90
CA SER A 152 18.91 -3.01 -3.93
C SER A 152 17.64 -2.38 -3.39
N PRO A 153 17.14 -1.30 -4.02
CA PRO A 153 15.89 -0.70 -3.61
C PRO A 153 14.75 -1.71 -3.72
N VAL A 154 13.90 -1.74 -2.69
CA VAL A 154 12.66 -2.53 -2.74
C VAL A 154 11.68 -1.76 -3.60
N VAL A 155 11.19 -2.40 -4.65
CA VAL A 155 10.11 -1.90 -5.49
C VAL A 155 8.91 -2.79 -5.23
N CYS A 156 7.83 -2.20 -4.78
CA CYS A 156 6.56 -2.88 -4.61
C CYS A 156 5.56 -2.28 -5.61
N SER A 157 4.96 -3.11 -6.43
CA SER A 157 3.81 -2.74 -7.25
C SER A 157 2.77 -3.83 -7.04
N LEU A 158 1.63 -3.46 -6.53
CA LEU A 158 0.53 -4.38 -6.30
C LEU A 158 -0.65 -3.99 -7.17
N PRO A 159 -1.38 -4.96 -7.74
CA PRO A 159 -2.67 -4.66 -8.33
C PRO A 159 -3.59 -4.12 -7.23
N ILE A 160 -4.28 -3.02 -7.52
CA ILE A 160 -5.27 -2.48 -6.61
C ILE A 160 -6.52 -3.33 -6.73
N ASP A 161 -6.94 -3.94 -5.63
CA ASP A 161 -8.27 -4.53 -5.54
C ASP A 161 -9.30 -3.44 -5.21
N PRO A 162 -10.19 -3.06 -6.14
CA PRO A 162 -11.20 -2.05 -5.87
C PRO A 162 -12.24 -2.51 -4.83
N ASN A 163 -12.27 -3.80 -4.48
CA ASN A 163 -13.16 -4.34 -3.45
C ASN A 163 -12.53 -4.31 -2.06
N ASP A 164 -11.21 -4.24 -2.00
CA ASP A 164 -10.47 -4.06 -0.76
C ASP A 164 -9.54 -2.83 -0.85
N PRO A 165 -10.08 -1.63 -0.58
CA PRO A 165 -9.33 -0.39 -0.69
C PRO A 165 -8.22 -0.26 0.36
N TYR A 166 -8.25 -1.05 1.43
CA TYR A 166 -7.23 -1.02 2.47
C TYR A 166 -6.08 -1.99 2.20
N ASP A 167 -6.35 -3.13 1.60
CA ASP A 167 -5.34 -4.07 1.13
C ASP A 167 -4.61 -3.54 -0.11
N GLY A 168 -5.32 -2.84 -0.97
CA GLY A 168 -4.74 -2.17 -2.15
C GLY A 168 -3.93 -0.92 -1.81
N LEU A 169 -4.02 -0.39 -0.60
CA LEU A 169 -3.21 0.70 -0.08
C LEU A 169 -1.85 0.19 0.36
N ALA A 170 -1.18 -0.39 -0.56
CA ALA A 170 0.06 -1.10 -0.43
C ALA A 170 0.95 -0.48 0.62
N LEU A 171 1.18 -1.28 1.58
CA LEU A 171 2.16 -1.04 2.59
C LEU A 171 3.51 -1.41 2.00
N THR A 172 4.41 -0.47 2.03
CA THR A 172 5.78 -0.78 1.66
C THR A 172 6.37 -1.66 2.74
N THR A 173 6.70 -2.88 2.38
CA THR A 173 7.43 -3.80 3.24
C THR A 173 8.92 -3.56 3.08
N LEU A 174 9.64 -3.43 4.17
CA LEU A 174 11.09 -3.32 4.17
C LEU A 174 11.74 -4.48 4.91
N ASP A 175 12.65 -5.13 4.22
CA ASP A 175 13.53 -6.16 4.76
C ASP A 175 14.85 -5.51 5.21
N PHE A 176 15.17 -5.64 6.50
CA PHE A 176 16.38 -5.07 7.12
C PHE A 176 17.54 -6.03 7.17
N THR A 177 17.42 -7.24 6.60
CA THR A 177 18.53 -8.20 6.52
C THR A 177 19.72 -7.57 5.80
N GLY A 178 20.81 -7.38 6.54
CA GLY A 178 22.05 -6.81 6.00
C GLY A 178 22.01 -5.32 5.68
N ARG A 179 21.03 -4.57 6.17
CA ARG A 179 20.93 -3.12 5.98
C ARG A 179 21.62 -2.36 7.08
N SER A 180 22.26 -1.23 6.69
CA SER A 180 22.71 -0.22 7.63
C SER A 180 21.55 0.65 8.10
N GLN A 181 21.69 1.22 9.29
CA GLN A 181 20.82 2.28 9.80
C GLN A 181 20.90 3.52 8.90
N GLY A 182 19.87 4.33 8.95
CA GLY A 182 19.85 5.65 8.34
C GLY A 182 18.56 5.96 7.60
N PRO A 183 18.42 7.20 7.14
CA PRO A 183 17.21 7.64 6.48
C PRO A 183 17.08 7.00 5.08
N VAL A 184 15.86 6.62 4.76
CA VAL A 184 15.44 6.25 3.40
C VAL A 184 14.31 7.17 2.97
N GLU A 185 14.15 7.31 1.65
CA GLU A 185 13.00 7.99 1.07
C GLU A 185 12.08 6.93 0.46
N VAL A 186 10.82 6.97 0.85
CA VAL A 186 9.77 6.17 0.22
C VAL A 186 9.06 7.09 -0.78
N GLU A 187 9.01 6.69 -2.02
CA GLU A 187 8.30 7.39 -3.09
C GLU A 187 7.14 6.54 -3.59
N TRP A 188 5.95 7.12 -3.54
CA TRP A 188 4.76 6.60 -4.17
C TRP A 188 4.55 7.28 -5.51
N THR A 189 4.52 6.52 -6.57
CA THR A 189 4.18 7.00 -7.92
C THR A 189 2.79 6.50 -8.26
N ILE A 190 1.85 7.41 -8.40
CA ILE A 190 0.45 7.12 -8.68
C ILE A 190 0.12 7.68 -10.06
N THR A 191 -0.31 6.83 -10.99
CA THR A 191 -0.77 7.23 -12.31
C THR A 191 -2.29 7.15 -12.33
N MET A 192 -2.94 8.26 -12.64
CA MET A 192 -4.39 8.36 -12.70
C MET A 192 -4.91 8.02 -14.11
N LYS A 193 -6.16 7.58 -14.23
CA LYS A 193 -6.80 7.27 -15.53
C LYS A 193 -6.92 8.47 -16.47
N ASN A 194 -6.89 9.70 -15.95
CA ASN A 194 -6.80 10.92 -16.76
C ASN A 194 -5.39 11.20 -17.29
N GLY A 195 -4.40 10.40 -16.90
CA GLY A 195 -3.00 10.51 -17.29
C GLY A 195 -2.13 11.32 -16.33
N ASP A 196 -2.69 11.96 -15.32
CA ASP A 196 -1.91 12.67 -14.29
C ASP A 196 -1.01 11.72 -13.52
N THR A 197 0.14 12.23 -13.08
CA THR A 197 1.08 11.47 -12.27
C THR A 197 1.34 12.22 -10.95
N ILE A 198 1.23 11.50 -9.85
CA ILE A 198 1.46 12.03 -8.51
C ILE A 198 2.67 11.31 -7.92
N PHE A 199 3.67 12.10 -7.49
CA PHE A 199 4.80 11.64 -6.70
C PHE A 199 4.62 12.13 -5.27
N LEU A 200 4.33 11.20 -4.37
CA LEU A 200 4.21 11.51 -2.95
C LEU A 200 5.35 10.83 -2.20
N ARG A 201 6.14 11.60 -1.42
CA ARG A 201 7.36 11.14 -0.77
C ARG A 201 7.27 11.25 0.73
N GLN A 202 7.91 10.30 1.40
CA GLN A 202 8.07 10.29 2.85
C GLN A 202 9.51 9.94 3.19
N LYS A 203 10.06 10.59 4.20
CA LYS A 203 11.38 10.27 4.74
C LYS A 203 11.22 9.42 5.99
N ILE A 204 11.88 8.28 6.04
CA ILE A 204 11.87 7.40 7.21
C ILE A 204 13.30 7.24 7.71
N ASP A 205 13.54 7.63 8.95
CA ASP A 205 14.82 7.47 9.62
C ASP A 205 14.77 6.18 10.44
N PHE A 206 15.49 5.17 9.97
CA PHE A 206 15.57 3.88 10.65
C PHE A 206 16.70 3.91 11.68
N GLN A 207 16.32 3.69 12.92
CA GLN A 207 17.24 3.56 14.03
C GLN A 207 17.20 2.13 14.52
N ARG A 208 18.38 1.58 14.85
CA ARG A 208 18.44 0.27 15.46
C ARG A 208 17.68 0.31 16.79
N ALA A 209 16.74 -0.61 16.96
CA ALA A 209 16.06 -0.78 18.23
C ALA A 209 17.07 -1.19 19.30
N ASP A 210 16.97 -0.59 20.46
CA ASP A 210 17.65 -1.10 21.65
C ASP A 210 16.87 -2.33 22.10
N THR A 211 17.36 -3.52 21.70
CA THR A 211 16.71 -4.80 21.99
C THR A 211 17.37 -5.43 23.20
N ALA A 212 16.60 -5.61 24.25
CA ALA A 212 17.01 -6.36 25.41
C ALA A 212 16.70 -7.86 25.19
N HIS A 213 17.74 -8.67 25.16
CA HIS A 213 17.64 -10.12 25.03
C HIS A 213 17.80 -10.79 26.38
N TYR A 214 16.93 -11.76 26.67
CA TYR A 214 16.93 -12.55 27.89
C TYR A 214 17.13 -14.01 27.50
N TYR A 215 18.25 -14.59 27.93
CA TYR A 215 18.64 -15.96 27.60
C TYR A 215 18.57 -16.86 28.84
N PRO A 216 18.27 -18.17 28.67
CA PRO A 216 18.21 -19.11 29.80
C PRO A 216 19.56 -19.31 30.50
N GLU A 217 20.67 -18.94 29.89
CA GLU A 217 22.01 -18.97 30.50
C GLU A 217 22.21 -17.87 31.54
N ASP A 218 21.46 -16.77 31.43
CA ASP A 218 21.62 -15.58 32.23
C ASP A 218 20.48 -15.38 33.25
N TYR A 219 19.32 -16.00 32.98
CA TYR A 219 18.09 -15.83 33.76
C TYR A 219 17.45 -17.17 34.05
N ASP A 220 17.02 -17.35 35.31
CA ASP A 220 16.23 -18.52 35.68
C ASP A 220 14.84 -18.44 35.06
N MET A 221 14.49 -19.41 34.24
CA MET A 221 13.20 -19.52 33.55
C MET A 221 12.81 -20.98 33.27
N ASP A 222 13.30 -21.91 34.14
CA ASP A 222 13.00 -23.33 33.97
C ASP A 222 11.58 -23.71 34.43
N THR A 223 10.96 -22.88 35.28
CA THR A 223 9.57 -23.05 35.73
C THR A 223 8.70 -21.89 35.27
N ILE A 224 7.37 -22.10 35.29
CA ILE A 224 6.43 -21.01 34.92
C ILE A 224 6.48 -19.84 35.92
N GLU A 225 6.70 -20.13 37.17
CA GLU A 225 6.83 -19.14 38.25
C GLU A 225 8.07 -18.25 38.05
N ASP A 226 9.20 -18.84 37.67
CA ASP A 226 10.43 -18.10 37.37
C ASP A 226 10.26 -17.26 36.09
N LEU A 227 9.69 -17.83 35.05
CA LEU A 227 9.41 -17.12 33.81
C LEU A 227 8.44 -15.95 34.05
N GLN A 228 7.35 -16.14 34.82
CA GLN A 228 6.41 -15.06 35.13
C GLN A 228 7.10 -13.96 35.99
N ALA A 229 7.93 -14.34 36.95
CA ALA A 229 8.69 -13.38 37.76
C ALA A 229 9.64 -12.54 36.87
N LEU A 230 10.33 -13.16 35.92
CA LEU A 230 11.17 -12.44 34.94
C LEU A 230 10.32 -11.49 34.07
N VAL A 231 9.19 -11.95 33.56
CA VAL A 231 8.27 -11.12 32.79
C VAL A 231 7.79 -9.93 33.61
N ASP A 232 7.41 -10.13 34.86
CA ASP A 232 6.94 -9.06 35.75
C ASP A 232 8.04 -8.05 36.03
N GLN A 233 9.28 -8.51 36.24
CA GLN A 233 10.45 -7.63 36.40
C GLN A 233 10.68 -6.81 35.11
N ILE A 234 10.69 -7.43 33.94
CA ILE A 234 10.85 -6.76 32.65
C ILE A 234 9.76 -5.69 32.47
N GLN A 235 8.51 -6.03 32.73
CA GLN A 235 7.39 -5.11 32.67
C GLN A 235 7.50 -3.91 33.61
N ALA A 236 8.14 -4.09 34.77
CA ALA A 236 8.33 -3.03 35.76
C ALA A 236 9.53 -2.13 35.47
N GLU A 237 10.65 -2.68 35.01
CA GLU A 237 11.95 -2.02 35.01
C GLU A 237 12.44 -1.58 33.63
N VAL A 238 12.06 -2.29 32.54
CA VAL A 238 12.58 -2.01 31.22
C VAL A 238 11.76 -0.89 30.54
N PRO A 239 12.41 0.17 30.02
CA PRO A 239 11.70 1.25 29.30
C PRO A 239 10.83 0.72 28.16
N LEU A 240 9.66 1.31 27.95
CA LEU A 240 8.72 0.89 26.89
C LEU A 240 9.30 1.05 25.48
N SER A 241 10.26 1.96 25.30
CA SER A 241 10.97 2.18 24.03
C SER A 241 11.98 1.08 23.67
N THR A 242 12.32 0.19 24.62
CA THR A 242 13.25 -0.92 24.41
C THR A 242 12.47 -2.13 23.93
N VAL A 243 12.82 -2.70 22.79
CA VAL A 243 12.25 -3.98 22.33
C VAL A 243 12.75 -5.09 23.26
N VAL A 244 11.85 -6.00 23.64
CA VAL A 244 12.21 -7.14 24.51
C VAL A 244 12.00 -8.45 23.76
N ARG A 245 13.01 -9.34 23.84
CA ARG A 245 12.91 -10.70 23.34
C ARG A 245 13.41 -11.69 24.43
N ILE A 246 12.54 -12.62 24.79
CA ILE A 246 12.85 -13.71 25.71
C ILE A 246 13.09 -14.97 24.89
N HIS A 247 14.29 -15.54 25.02
CA HIS A 247 14.66 -16.83 24.45
C HIS A 247 14.35 -17.92 25.44
N LEU A 248 13.29 -18.68 25.19
CA LEU A 248 12.80 -19.68 26.12
C LEU A 248 13.58 -21.00 26.00
N PRO A 249 13.93 -21.66 27.12
CA PRO A 249 14.54 -22.98 27.10
C PRO A 249 13.57 -24.06 26.56
N PRO A 250 14.05 -25.22 26.09
CA PRO A 250 13.22 -26.32 25.60
C PRO A 250 12.65 -27.15 26.77
N VAL A 251 11.88 -26.50 27.65
CA VAL A 251 11.24 -27.11 28.84
C VAL A 251 9.72 -27.13 28.69
N THR A 252 9.06 -27.84 29.58
CA THR A 252 7.60 -27.87 29.69
C THR A 252 7.15 -27.06 30.88
N TYR A 253 6.39 -26.00 30.64
CA TYR A 253 5.80 -25.13 31.64
C TYR A 253 4.44 -25.64 32.09
N GLU A 254 4.32 -25.99 33.41
CA GLU A 254 3.05 -26.42 34.00
C GLU A 254 2.31 -25.23 34.59
N GLY A 255 1.63 -24.44 33.77
CA GLY A 255 0.91 -23.25 34.22
C GLY A 255 0.75 -22.23 33.10
N GLY A 256 0.12 -21.09 33.41
CA GLY A 256 -0.13 -20.02 32.49
C GLY A 256 0.86 -18.87 32.58
N LEU A 257 1.10 -18.17 31.47
CA LEU A 257 1.89 -16.96 31.38
C LEU A 257 1.00 -15.77 31.04
N THR A 258 1.24 -14.60 31.67
CA THR A 258 0.50 -13.38 31.34
C THR A 258 1.45 -12.20 31.10
N ILE A 259 1.27 -11.56 29.96
CA ILE A 259 1.95 -10.32 29.55
C ILE A 259 0.88 -9.25 29.34
N HIS A 260 0.94 -8.11 30.05
CA HIS A 260 -0.15 -7.13 30.05
C HIS A 260 0.26 -5.67 29.91
N ARG A 261 1.51 -5.29 30.22
CA ARG A 261 1.93 -3.88 30.18
C ARG A 261 2.60 -3.48 28.88
N ARG A 262 3.43 -4.35 28.34
CA ARG A 262 4.24 -4.10 27.14
C ARG A 262 4.27 -5.31 26.23
N GLY A 263 4.54 -5.11 24.95
CA GLY A 263 4.83 -6.19 24.05
C GLY A 263 6.16 -6.86 24.38
N ILE A 264 6.19 -8.19 24.36
CA ILE A 264 7.38 -9.03 24.53
C ILE A 264 7.37 -10.09 23.43
N ASN A 265 8.49 -10.20 22.72
CA ASN A 265 8.71 -11.29 21.77
C ASN A 265 9.09 -12.56 22.53
N LEU A 266 8.46 -13.68 22.20
CA LEU A 266 8.73 -14.99 22.79
C LEU A 266 9.29 -15.93 21.74
N SER A 267 10.54 -16.34 21.86
CA SER A 267 11.19 -17.29 20.97
C SER A 267 11.46 -18.59 21.70
N GLY A 268 10.72 -19.64 21.36
CA GLY A 268 10.96 -20.99 21.88
C GLY A 268 12.22 -21.62 21.28
N SER A 269 12.65 -22.74 21.84
CA SER A 269 13.80 -23.49 21.37
C SER A 269 13.52 -24.99 21.29
N THR A 270 14.43 -25.71 20.63
CA THR A 270 14.40 -27.17 20.55
C THR A 270 15.73 -27.74 20.98
N ASP A 271 15.70 -28.75 21.86
CA ASP A 271 16.92 -29.44 22.28
C ASP A 271 17.42 -30.47 21.25
N GLY A 272 18.59 -31.04 21.51
CA GLY A 272 19.17 -32.09 20.66
C GLY A 272 18.38 -33.40 20.60
N GLN A 273 17.30 -33.53 21.38
CA GLN A 273 16.38 -34.70 21.39
C GLN A 273 15.05 -34.37 20.69
N GLY A 274 14.88 -33.17 20.18
CA GLY A 274 13.67 -32.72 19.51
C GLY A 274 12.56 -32.23 20.46
N ARG A 275 12.84 -32.02 21.75
CA ARG A 275 11.86 -31.43 22.68
C ARG A 275 11.82 -29.93 22.47
N ARG A 276 10.62 -29.38 22.28
CA ARG A 276 10.39 -27.95 22.11
C ARG A 276 9.95 -27.29 23.40
N THR A 277 10.12 -25.99 23.49
CA THR A 277 9.45 -25.18 24.50
C THR A 277 7.96 -25.44 24.46
N THR A 278 7.37 -25.88 25.58
CA THR A 278 5.97 -26.30 25.65
C THR A 278 5.24 -25.65 26.82
N PHE A 279 4.04 -25.11 26.58
CA PHE A 279 3.13 -24.63 27.62
C PHE A 279 1.96 -25.62 27.79
N LEU A 280 1.70 -26.06 29.02
CA LEU A 280 0.52 -26.85 29.38
C LEU A 280 -0.62 -26.00 29.94
N GLY A 281 -0.39 -24.74 30.24
CA GLY A 281 -1.37 -23.77 30.71
C GLY A 281 -1.59 -22.62 29.71
N PRO A 282 -2.63 -21.80 29.93
CA PRO A 282 -2.98 -20.73 29.02
C PRO A 282 -1.92 -19.61 29.00
N VAL A 283 -1.58 -19.12 27.82
CA VAL A 283 -0.74 -17.96 27.63
C VAL A 283 -1.61 -16.78 27.17
N VAL A 284 -1.48 -15.63 27.86
CA VAL A 284 -2.27 -14.42 27.58
C VAL A 284 -1.33 -13.27 27.25
N LEU A 285 -1.43 -12.75 26.04
CA LEU A 285 -0.67 -11.63 25.51
C LEU A 285 -1.63 -10.46 25.27
N ALA A 286 -1.72 -9.56 26.22
CA ALA A 286 -2.65 -8.43 26.22
C ALA A 286 -1.95 -7.14 26.65
N PRO A 287 -0.84 -6.73 26.00
CA PRO A 287 -0.14 -5.50 26.35
C PRO A 287 -1.04 -4.28 26.17
N GLU A 288 -0.84 -3.27 27.02
CA GLU A 288 -1.52 -1.96 26.91
C GLU A 288 -1.00 -1.15 25.72
N GLU A 289 0.27 -1.35 25.35
CA GLU A 289 0.86 -0.78 24.14
C GLU A 289 0.86 -1.82 23.03
N ASP A 290 0.70 -1.38 21.79
CA ASP A 290 0.47 -2.23 20.63
C ASP A 290 1.67 -2.27 19.63
N PRO A 291 2.89 -2.62 20.08
CA PRO A 291 3.96 -2.93 19.16
C PRO A 291 3.69 -4.28 18.50
N LEU A 292 4.11 -4.43 17.25
CA LEU A 292 4.11 -5.73 16.62
C LEU A 292 5.18 -6.63 17.27
N CYS A 293 4.75 -7.75 17.86
CA CYS A 293 5.62 -8.72 18.51
C CYS A 293 5.51 -10.11 17.87
N ASP A 294 6.44 -10.98 18.23
CA ASP A 294 6.50 -12.36 17.75
C ASP A 294 6.26 -13.35 18.89
N VAL A 295 5.52 -14.42 18.56
CA VAL A 295 5.52 -15.69 19.31
C VAL A 295 5.93 -16.76 18.32
N GLU A 296 7.05 -17.38 18.55
CA GLU A 296 7.60 -18.31 17.57
C GLU A 296 8.15 -19.57 18.22
N HIS A 297 8.01 -20.69 17.51
CA HIS A 297 8.64 -21.94 17.80
C HIS A 297 8.23 -22.57 19.17
N ILE A 298 6.94 -22.47 19.53
CA ILE A 298 6.39 -22.90 20.83
C ILE A 298 5.25 -23.90 20.59
N ASP A 299 5.19 -24.92 21.47
CA ASP A 299 4.09 -25.88 21.53
C ASP A 299 3.13 -25.54 22.68
N PHE A 300 1.83 -25.46 22.39
CA PHE A 300 0.75 -25.24 23.37
C PHE A 300 -0.07 -26.53 23.43
N VAL A 301 -0.04 -27.21 24.59
CA VAL A 301 -0.69 -28.52 24.78
C VAL A 301 -1.72 -28.44 25.90
N GLY A 302 -2.98 -28.60 25.54
CA GLY A 302 -4.12 -28.54 26.45
C GLY A 302 -4.58 -29.91 26.94
N ASN A 303 -5.66 -29.88 27.73
CA ASN A 303 -6.32 -31.05 28.27
C ASN A 303 -7.82 -31.13 27.91
N GLY A 304 -8.21 -30.45 26.85
CA GLY A 304 -9.60 -30.36 26.39
C GLY A 304 -10.37 -29.19 26.98
N THR A 305 -9.71 -28.26 27.67
CA THR A 305 -10.39 -27.07 28.24
C THR A 305 -9.55 -25.81 28.10
N GLY A 306 -10.21 -24.65 28.00
CA GLY A 306 -9.58 -23.34 27.99
C GLY A 306 -8.97 -22.96 26.65
N THR A 307 -8.14 -21.92 26.67
CA THR A 307 -7.50 -21.37 25.48
C THR A 307 -5.99 -21.52 25.58
N GLY A 308 -5.34 -22.05 24.55
CA GLY A 308 -3.89 -22.25 24.54
C GLY A 308 -3.15 -20.91 24.51
N LEU A 309 -3.40 -20.09 23.50
CA LEU A 309 -2.86 -18.74 23.38
C LEU A 309 -3.98 -17.74 23.15
N THR A 310 -4.04 -16.71 23.97
CA THR A 310 -4.90 -15.53 23.76
C THR A 310 -4.03 -14.35 23.37
N VAL A 311 -4.35 -13.70 22.26
CA VAL A 311 -3.67 -12.52 21.76
C VAL A 311 -4.65 -11.36 21.72
N ALA A 312 -4.37 -10.27 22.41
CA ALA A 312 -5.18 -9.05 22.41
C ALA A 312 -4.38 -7.81 21.96
N ALA A 313 -3.36 -8.01 21.15
CA ALA A 313 -2.49 -6.98 20.54
C ALA A 313 -1.97 -7.47 19.18
N GLN A 314 -1.09 -6.71 18.54
CA GLN A 314 -0.49 -7.07 17.26
C GLN A 314 0.62 -8.11 17.43
N TYR A 315 0.38 -9.34 17.02
CA TYR A 315 1.37 -10.41 17.10
C TYR A 315 1.48 -11.20 15.79
N ARG A 316 2.70 -11.67 15.50
CA ARG A 316 2.93 -12.77 14.54
C ARG A 316 3.07 -14.06 15.36
N VAL A 317 2.35 -15.09 14.95
CA VAL A 317 2.42 -16.43 15.56
C VAL A 317 3.04 -17.37 14.53
N LEU A 318 4.29 -17.74 14.74
CA LEU A 318 5.12 -18.37 13.72
C LEU A 318 5.61 -19.75 14.18
N ASP A 319 5.47 -20.77 13.35
CA ASP A 319 5.95 -22.14 13.64
C ASP A 319 5.56 -22.63 15.03
N CYS A 320 4.30 -22.40 15.44
CA CYS A 320 3.75 -22.87 16.71
C CYS A 320 2.82 -24.07 16.53
N SER A 321 2.62 -24.87 17.59
CA SER A 321 1.60 -25.91 17.60
C SER A 321 0.58 -25.74 18.72
N PHE A 322 -0.68 -26.08 18.44
CA PHE A 322 -1.81 -25.98 19.37
C PHE A 322 -2.57 -27.30 19.36
N THR A 323 -2.55 -27.99 20.49
CA THR A 323 -3.14 -29.35 20.59
C THR A 323 -4.01 -29.50 21.82
N GLY A 324 -5.24 -29.97 21.65
CA GLY A 324 -6.10 -30.41 22.76
C GLY A 324 -6.69 -29.29 23.61
N TRP A 325 -7.11 -28.17 23.02
CA TRP A 325 -7.75 -27.02 23.67
C TRP A 325 -9.23 -26.86 23.28
N ASP A 326 -10.01 -26.16 24.09
CA ASP A 326 -11.31 -25.63 23.61
C ASP A 326 -11.06 -24.64 22.47
N ILE A 327 -10.04 -23.76 22.62
CA ILE A 327 -9.58 -22.85 21.56
C ILE A 327 -8.04 -22.90 21.54
N GLY A 328 -7.46 -23.32 20.42
CA GLY A 328 -6.00 -23.34 20.30
C GLY A 328 -5.41 -21.92 20.34
N LEU A 329 -5.82 -21.07 19.40
CA LEU A 329 -5.42 -19.67 19.34
C LEU A 329 -6.67 -18.75 19.25
N LEU A 330 -6.79 -17.83 20.19
CA LEU A 330 -7.81 -16.78 20.21
C LEU A 330 -7.20 -15.41 19.93
N VAL A 331 -7.66 -14.72 18.91
CA VAL A 331 -7.40 -13.30 18.71
C VAL A 331 -8.60 -12.51 19.19
N GLY A 332 -8.42 -11.67 20.21
CA GLY A 332 -9.48 -10.93 20.89
C GLY A 332 -9.21 -9.44 20.98
N GLY A 333 -10.09 -8.71 21.68
CA GLY A 333 -9.95 -7.27 21.87
C GLY A 333 -10.13 -6.46 20.60
N GLU A 334 -9.11 -5.68 20.23
CA GLU A 334 -9.01 -4.89 19.00
C GLU A 334 -7.75 -5.25 18.20
N ALA A 335 -7.31 -6.49 18.32
CA ALA A 335 -6.04 -6.99 17.82
C ALA A 335 -6.19 -7.71 16.48
N TRP A 336 -5.07 -7.80 15.77
CA TRP A 336 -4.92 -8.68 14.63
C TRP A 336 -3.69 -9.57 14.85
N ALA A 337 -3.85 -10.88 14.72
CA ALA A 337 -2.75 -11.81 14.66
C ALA A 337 -3.03 -12.89 13.60
N ASN A 338 -2.07 -13.13 12.74
CA ASN A 338 -2.11 -14.23 11.79
C ASN A 338 -1.11 -15.31 12.20
N PRO A 339 -1.55 -16.57 12.34
CA PRO A 339 -0.64 -17.70 12.40
C PRO A 339 -0.05 -17.99 11.03
N LYS A 340 1.23 -18.38 11.00
CA LYS A 340 1.94 -18.83 9.81
C LYS A 340 2.79 -20.05 10.14
N ASP A 341 2.78 -21.05 9.25
CA ASP A 341 3.50 -22.30 9.42
C ASP A 341 3.13 -23.04 10.72
N CYS A 342 1.89 -22.83 11.23
CA CYS A 342 1.42 -23.37 12.51
C CYS A 342 0.63 -24.69 12.32
N LEU A 343 0.59 -25.49 13.42
CA LEU A 343 -0.18 -26.73 13.49
C LEU A 343 -1.30 -26.61 14.54
N PHE A 344 -2.53 -26.85 14.13
CA PHE A 344 -3.71 -26.90 15.02
C PHE A 344 -4.30 -28.30 14.96
N THR A 345 -4.24 -29.04 16.07
CA THR A 345 -4.62 -30.45 16.09
C THR A 345 -5.49 -30.80 17.29
N ASP A 346 -6.58 -31.52 17.06
CA ASP A 346 -7.43 -32.09 18.13
C ASP A 346 -7.99 -31.02 19.09
N ASN A 347 -8.29 -29.80 18.59
CA ASN A 347 -8.95 -28.75 19.36
C ASN A 347 -10.47 -28.74 19.08
N ASP A 348 -11.27 -28.18 19.99
CA ASP A 348 -12.64 -27.87 19.62
C ASP A 348 -12.64 -26.77 18.56
N ILE A 349 -11.87 -25.70 18.74
CA ILE A 349 -11.61 -24.68 17.75
C ILE A 349 -10.10 -24.50 17.59
N GLY A 350 -9.60 -24.70 16.40
CA GLY A 350 -8.17 -24.52 16.14
C GLY A 350 -7.76 -23.04 16.27
N PHE A 351 -8.37 -22.19 15.48
CA PHE A 351 -8.12 -20.74 15.46
C PHE A 351 -9.43 -19.97 15.49
N ARG A 352 -9.52 -18.92 16.34
CA ARG A 352 -10.67 -18.02 16.39
C ARG A 352 -10.24 -16.57 16.31
N PHE A 353 -10.86 -15.82 15.38
CA PHE A 353 -10.96 -14.38 15.44
C PHE A 353 -12.26 -13.99 16.17
N ASP A 354 -12.12 -13.26 17.28
CA ASP A 354 -13.20 -12.56 17.97
C ASP A 354 -12.71 -11.17 18.38
N SER A 355 -12.29 -10.40 17.39
CA SER A 355 -11.64 -9.12 17.56
C SER A 355 -12.41 -8.01 16.86
N GLY A 356 -12.54 -6.86 17.51
CA GLY A 356 -13.12 -5.64 16.96
C GLY A 356 -12.04 -4.71 16.39
N GLY A 357 -12.47 -3.47 16.03
CA GLY A 357 -11.57 -2.45 15.51
C GLY A 357 -11.36 -2.51 14.00
N ASP A 358 -10.53 -1.60 13.51
CA ASP A 358 -10.32 -1.39 12.06
C ASP A 358 -8.89 -1.70 11.62
N TYR A 359 -8.11 -2.27 12.52
CA TYR A 359 -6.76 -2.54 12.17
C TYR A 359 -6.45 -3.95 11.73
N CYS A 360 -5.47 -4.13 10.82
CA CYS A 360 -4.86 -5.40 10.49
C CYS A 360 -3.34 -5.26 10.51
N ASN A 361 -2.61 -6.29 10.85
CA ASN A 361 -1.23 -6.42 10.44
C ASN A 361 -1.19 -7.19 9.10
N TYR A 362 -0.13 -7.02 8.31
CA TYR A 362 -0.01 -7.64 6.99
C TYR A 362 0.86 -8.90 7.02
N THR A 363 0.88 -9.58 8.16
CA THR A 363 1.51 -10.88 8.29
C THR A 363 0.72 -11.91 7.51
N ASP A 364 1.39 -12.81 6.84
CA ASP A 364 0.76 -13.89 6.09
C ASP A 364 0.03 -14.86 7.02
N PHE A 365 -1.16 -15.29 6.60
CA PHE A 365 -1.92 -16.38 7.22
C PHE A 365 -1.75 -17.66 6.39
N THR A 366 -0.53 -18.04 6.09
CA THR A 366 -0.22 -19.10 5.11
C THR A 366 0.40 -20.33 5.73
N ASN A 367 0.35 -21.45 5.01
CA ASN A 367 1.01 -22.72 5.33
C ASN A 367 0.59 -23.35 6.67
N ASN A 368 -0.57 -23.00 7.23
CA ASN A 368 -1.05 -23.63 8.46
C ASN A 368 -1.64 -25.01 8.20
N THR A 369 -1.51 -25.91 9.16
CA THR A 369 -2.17 -27.22 9.15
C THR A 369 -3.23 -27.28 10.24
N PHE A 370 -4.47 -27.53 9.84
CA PHE A 370 -5.61 -27.75 10.74
C PHE A 370 -6.04 -29.21 10.62
N ARG A 371 -5.88 -29.99 11.69
CA ARG A 371 -6.16 -31.42 11.66
C ARG A 371 -7.06 -31.85 12.82
N ASN A 372 -8.11 -32.63 12.52
CA ASN A 372 -9.00 -33.22 13.50
C ASN A 372 -9.65 -32.26 14.47
N ASN A 373 -9.77 -30.97 14.14
CA ASN A 373 -10.48 -30.03 15.01
C ASN A 373 -12.00 -30.16 14.80
N THR A 374 -12.80 -29.85 15.83
CA THR A 374 -14.25 -29.73 15.63
C THR A 374 -14.54 -28.55 14.68
N VAL A 375 -13.87 -27.42 14.88
CA VAL A 375 -13.86 -26.27 13.96
C VAL A 375 -12.41 -25.89 13.70
N ALA A 376 -11.97 -25.93 12.45
CA ALA A 376 -10.59 -25.55 12.14
C ALA A 376 -10.35 -24.05 12.33
N VAL A 377 -11.20 -23.20 11.71
CA VAL A 377 -11.13 -21.75 11.77
C VAL A 377 -12.53 -21.16 12.04
N ASP A 378 -12.61 -20.26 12.99
CA ASP A 378 -13.84 -19.52 13.35
C ASP A 378 -13.60 -18.02 13.23
N LEU A 379 -14.14 -17.39 12.19
CA LEU A 379 -14.07 -15.95 11.92
C LEU A 379 -15.29 -15.23 12.50
N LEU A 380 -15.43 -15.27 13.83
CA LEU A 380 -16.59 -14.73 14.53
C LEU A 380 -16.68 -13.20 14.39
N ARG A 381 -15.59 -12.48 14.65
CA ARG A 381 -15.41 -11.06 14.37
C ARG A 381 -13.98 -10.86 13.90
N VAL A 382 -13.81 -10.29 12.70
CA VAL A 382 -12.52 -10.00 12.10
C VAL A 382 -12.41 -8.49 11.94
N PRO A 383 -11.37 -7.85 12.47
CA PRO A 383 -11.20 -6.41 12.34
C PRO A 383 -10.79 -6.03 10.91
N GLY A 384 -11.20 -4.83 10.49
CA GLY A 384 -10.85 -4.30 9.18
C GLY A 384 -11.48 -5.07 8.00
N LEU A 385 -10.95 -4.84 6.81
CA LEU A 385 -11.48 -5.38 5.54
C LEU A 385 -10.48 -6.26 4.78
N ARG A 386 -9.34 -6.55 5.38
CA ARG A 386 -8.29 -7.35 4.72
C ARG A 386 -8.78 -8.77 4.46
N THR A 387 -8.60 -9.23 3.23
CA THR A 387 -8.82 -10.64 2.85
C THR A 387 -7.85 -11.56 3.59
N ILE A 388 -8.37 -12.61 4.23
CA ILE A 388 -7.54 -13.65 4.83
C ILE A 388 -7.17 -14.66 3.75
N ASP A 389 -5.88 -14.79 3.46
CA ASP A 389 -5.34 -15.72 2.47
C ASP A 389 -4.92 -17.03 3.14
N PHE A 390 -5.57 -18.13 2.74
CA PHE A 390 -5.27 -19.48 3.20
C PHE A 390 -4.33 -20.26 2.26
N THR A 391 -3.54 -19.58 1.44
CA THR A 391 -2.58 -20.21 0.54
C THR A 391 -1.62 -21.14 1.32
N GLY A 392 -1.45 -22.35 0.81
CA GLY A 392 -0.60 -23.38 1.43
C GLY A 392 -1.19 -24.04 2.69
N CYS A 393 -2.37 -23.59 3.17
CA CYS A 393 -3.00 -24.23 4.32
C CYS A 393 -3.56 -25.62 3.98
N LEU A 394 -3.44 -26.55 4.95
CA LEU A 394 -4.02 -27.89 4.89
C LEU A 394 -5.14 -28.03 5.93
N PHE A 395 -6.33 -28.39 5.47
CA PHE A 395 -7.47 -28.72 6.31
C PHE A 395 -7.77 -30.21 6.19
N ASP A 396 -7.46 -31.00 7.23
CA ASP A 396 -7.50 -32.45 7.21
C ASP A 396 -8.38 -33.00 8.36
N GLY A 397 -9.44 -33.71 8.06
CA GLY A 397 -10.27 -34.41 9.03
C GLY A 397 -11.05 -33.54 10.01
N ASN A 398 -11.19 -32.24 9.76
CA ASN A 398 -11.97 -31.33 10.62
C ASN A 398 -13.48 -31.54 10.41
N VAL A 399 -14.28 -31.41 11.49
CA VAL A 399 -15.76 -31.54 11.38
C VAL A 399 -16.34 -30.32 10.65
N ALA A 400 -15.90 -29.12 10.98
CA ALA A 400 -16.18 -27.91 10.23
C ALA A 400 -14.85 -27.22 9.88
N THR A 401 -14.72 -26.77 8.62
CA THR A 401 -13.45 -26.22 8.14
C THR A 401 -13.32 -24.75 8.48
N ILE A 402 -14.19 -23.90 7.94
CA ILE A 402 -14.18 -22.44 8.20
C ILE A 402 -15.60 -21.99 8.52
N LEU A 403 -15.79 -21.46 9.71
CA LEU A 403 -16.99 -20.73 10.08
C LEU A 403 -16.77 -19.24 9.83
N ASN A 404 -17.61 -18.63 9.01
CA ASN A 404 -17.51 -17.22 8.64
C ASN A 404 -18.90 -16.56 8.63
N PRO A 405 -19.53 -16.38 9.82
CA PRO A 405 -20.91 -15.94 9.93
C PRO A 405 -21.17 -14.53 9.40
N ASN A 406 -20.15 -13.69 9.38
CA ASN A 406 -20.23 -12.29 8.94
C ASN A 406 -19.71 -12.10 7.50
N ALA A 407 -19.43 -13.18 6.78
CA ALA A 407 -18.97 -13.17 5.39
C ALA A 407 -17.75 -12.26 5.17
N HIS A 408 -16.78 -12.31 6.09
CA HIS A 408 -15.50 -11.64 5.90
C HIS A 408 -14.81 -12.18 4.64
N ALA A 409 -14.06 -11.34 3.94
CA ALA A 409 -13.38 -11.74 2.72
C ALA A 409 -12.28 -12.78 3.01
N ILE A 410 -12.32 -13.92 2.33
CA ILE A 410 -11.32 -14.99 2.43
C ILE A 410 -10.90 -15.46 1.04
N ASP A 411 -9.62 -15.83 0.87
CA ASP A 411 -9.12 -16.56 -0.29
C ASP A 411 -8.70 -17.96 0.13
N THR A 412 -9.31 -18.95 -0.48
CA THR A 412 -9.01 -20.39 -0.27
C THR A 412 -8.40 -21.03 -1.51
N GLY A 413 -8.09 -20.26 -2.54
CA GLY A 413 -7.63 -20.76 -3.85
C GLY A 413 -6.32 -21.56 -3.80
N GLY A 414 -5.49 -21.34 -2.78
CA GLY A 414 -4.24 -22.06 -2.55
C GLY A 414 -4.29 -23.08 -1.42
N ALA A 415 -5.45 -23.34 -0.80
CA ALA A 415 -5.61 -24.28 0.30
C ALA A 415 -5.94 -25.71 -0.18
N THR A 416 -5.61 -26.70 0.65
CA THR A 416 -5.94 -28.12 0.44
C THR A 416 -6.94 -28.59 1.50
N PHE A 417 -8.01 -29.28 1.06
CA PHE A 417 -9.07 -29.82 1.90
C PHE A 417 -9.13 -31.34 1.72
N THR A 418 -9.01 -32.13 2.83
CA THR A 418 -9.01 -33.60 2.81
C THR A 418 -9.94 -34.17 3.87
#